data_d8f22af4738535d085b3ff5a19c6078b
#
_entry.id   d8f22af4738535d085b3ff5a19c6078b
#
_cell.length_a   1.000
_cell.length_b   1.000
_cell.length_c   1.000
_cell.angle_alpha   90.00
_cell.angle_beta   90.00
_cell.angle_gamma   90.00
#
_symmetry.space_group_name_H-M   'P 1'
#
loop_
_entity.id
_entity.type
_entity.pdbx_description
1 polymer ?
#
loop_
_entity_poly.entity_id
_entity_poly.type
_entity_poly.pdbx_seq_one_letter_code
_entity_poly.pdbx_strand_id
1 'polypeptide(L)'
;MYTERVDLFTLKVDLHGMPVIQAKREMQNLLKTCPKNIKQIEVVHGYINGQALQKYIRKELKHPKIQRKIFGMNNGETTLILI
;
A
#
# COMPACT_ATOMS: atom_id res chain seq x y z
N MET A 1 0.21 -8.94 7.73
CA MET A 1 0.29 -7.50 7.37
C MET A 1 0.13 -6.68 8.65
N TYR A 2 1.04 -5.77 8.87
CA TYR A 2 0.95 -4.85 10.01
C TYR A 2 0.35 -3.53 9.54
N THR A 3 -0.69 -3.07 10.23
CA THR A 3 -1.37 -1.83 9.88
C THR A 3 -1.37 -0.90 11.09
N GLU A 4 -0.98 0.35 10.86
CA GLU A 4 -0.90 1.36 11.91
C GLU A 4 -1.67 2.60 11.46
N ARG A 5 -2.44 3.19 12.38
CA ARG A 5 -3.10 4.46 12.10
C ARG A 5 -2.15 5.59 12.47
N VAL A 6 -1.71 6.34 11.45
CA VAL A 6 -0.77 7.45 11.65
C VAL A 6 -1.51 8.69 12.13
N ASP A 7 -2.64 9.00 11.49
CA ASP A 7 -3.51 10.11 11.89
C ASP A 7 -4.94 9.84 11.40
N LEU A 8 -5.83 10.81 11.50
CA LEU A 8 -7.24 10.64 11.15
C LEU A 8 -7.45 10.26 9.68
N PHE A 9 -6.50 10.57 8.81
CA PHE A 9 -6.67 10.40 7.36
C PHE A 9 -5.66 9.45 6.75
N THR A 10 -4.70 8.93 7.54
CA THR A 10 -3.55 8.17 7.02
C THR A 10 -3.37 6.85 7.74
N LEU A 11 -3.30 5.77 6.95
CA LEU A 11 -2.87 4.46 7.43
C LEU A 11 -1.47 4.17 6.92
N LYS A 12 -0.69 3.43 7.70
CA LYS A 12 0.59 2.88 7.28
C LYS A 12 0.49 1.36 7.31
N VAL A 13 0.92 0.72 6.24
CA VAL A 13 0.81 -0.73 6.06
C VAL A 13 2.18 -1.29 5.75
N ASP A 14 2.60 -2.30 6.48
CA ASP A 14 3.88 -2.95 6.26
C ASP A 14 3.66 -4.32 5.64
N LEU A 15 4.16 -4.49 4.41
CA LEU A 15 4.05 -5.72 3.65
C LEU A 15 5.40 -6.40 3.41
N HIS A 16 6.50 -5.80 3.86
CA HIS A 16 7.82 -6.30 3.49
C HIS A 16 7.97 -7.79 3.85
N GLY A 17 8.61 -8.55 2.97
CA GLY A 17 8.80 -9.98 3.17
C GLY A 17 7.58 -10.85 2.90
N MET A 18 6.43 -10.25 2.61
CA MET A 18 5.20 -11.01 2.34
C MET A 18 5.20 -11.55 0.91
N PRO A 19 4.70 -12.78 0.70
CA PRO A 19 4.49 -13.26 -0.67
C PRO A 19 3.53 -12.36 -1.43
N VAL A 20 3.79 -12.16 -2.73
CA VAL A 20 2.97 -11.25 -3.55
C VAL A 20 1.50 -11.67 -3.58
N ILE A 21 1.22 -12.97 -3.68
CA ILE A 21 -0.16 -13.47 -3.71
C ILE A 21 -0.91 -13.06 -2.45
N GLN A 22 -0.26 -13.19 -1.29
CA GLN A 22 -0.86 -12.77 -0.04
C GLN A 22 -1.04 -11.25 0.00
N ALA A 23 -0.05 -10.50 -0.44
CA ALA A 23 -0.12 -9.03 -0.47
C ALA A 23 -1.28 -8.55 -1.35
N LYS A 24 -1.49 -9.18 -2.49
CA LYS A 24 -2.61 -8.85 -3.37
C LYS A 24 -3.95 -8.98 -2.65
N ARG A 25 -4.15 -10.10 -1.98
CA ARG A 25 -5.39 -10.34 -1.25
C ARG A 25 -5.58 -9.34 -0.12
N GLU A 26 -4.51 -9.09 0.66
CA GLU A 26 -4.58 -8.20 1.80
C GLU A 26 -4.82 -6.75 1.40
N MET A 27 -4.17 -6.29 0.34
CA MET A 27 -4.34 -4.91 -0.13
C MET A 27 -5.73 -4.68 -0.72
N GLN A 28 -6.25 -5.63 -1.50
CA GLN A 28 -7.60 -5.51 -2.03
C GLN A 28 -8.63 -5.47 -0.91
N ASN A 29 -8.46 -6.31 0.10
CA ASN A 29 -9.36 -6.32 1.25
C ASN A 29 -9.27 -5.01 2.05
N LEU A 30 -8.06 -4.51 2.28
CA LEU A 30 -7.87 -3.25 2.99
C LEU A 30 -8.56 -2.10 2.25
N LEU A 31 -8.35 -1.99 0.94
CA LEU A 31 -8.97 -0.94 0.15
C LEU A 31 -10.49 -1.03 0.16
N LYS A 32 -11.02 -2.25 0.17
CA LYS A 32 -12.46 -2.47 0.22
C LYS A 32 -13.06 -2.05 1.56
N THR A 33 -12.34 -2.26 2.66
CA THR A 33 -12.91 -2.14 4.01
C THR A 33 -12.41 -0.95 4.80
N CYS A 34 -11.40 -0.19 4.31
CA CYS A 34 -10.87 0.91 5.09
C CYS A 34 -11.95 2.01 5.28
N PRO A 35 -11.91 2.72 6.43
CA PRO A 35 -12.87 3.79 6.69
C PRO A 35 -12.83 4.88 5.61
N LYS A 36 -13.96 5.50 5.36
CA LYS A 36 -14.08 6.53 4.32
C LYS A 36 -13.27 7.79 4.59
N ASN A 37 -12.89 8.03 5.84
CA ASN A 37 -12.06 9.19 6.18
C ASN A 37 -10.59 8.97 5.84
N ILE A 38 -10.18 7.74 5.54
CA ILE A 38 -8.78 7.47 5.14
C ILE A 38 -8.59 7.95 3.71
N LYS A 39 -7.65 8.87 3.54
CA LYS A 39 -7.34 9.48 2.24
C LYS A 39 -5.96 9.13 1.74
N GLN A 40 -5.16 8.45 2.56
CA GLN A 40 -3.78 8.15 2.23
C GLN A 40 -3.36 6.84 2.90
N ILE A 41 -2.69 5.97 2.15
CA ILE A 41 -2.11 4.75 2.69
C ILE A 41 -0.62 4.73 2.33
N GLU A 42 0.22 4.74 3.35
CA GLU A 42 1.66 4.60 3.19
C GLU A 42 2.01 3.12 3.21
N VAL A 43 2.47 2.58 2.08
CA VAL A 43 2.76 1.16 1.94
C VAL A 43 4.27 0.94 2.01
N VAL A 44 4.72 0.20 3.02
CA VAL A 44 6.11 -0.22 3.15
C VAL A 44 6.22 -1.61 2.55
N HIS A 45 6.81 -1.71 1.38
CA HIS A 45 6.93 -3.00 0.67
C HIS A 45 8.37 -3.53 0.61
N GLY A 46 9.35 -2.65 0.86
CA GLY A 46 10.75 -3.02 0.71
C GLY A 46 11.16 -3.19 -0.74
N TYR A 47 12.44 -3.45 -0.99
CA TYR A 47 12.90 -3.80 -2.33
C TYR A 47 14.26 -4.53 -2.33
N ILE A 48 14.92 -4.63 -1.18
CA ILE A 48 16.30 -5.14 -1.12
C ILE A 48 16.37 -6.63 -1.50
N ASN A 49 15.44 -7.44 -0.98
CA ASN A 49 15.42 -8.89 -1.21
C ASN A 49 14.39 -9.30 -2.26
N GLY A 50 14.18 -8.45 -3.23
CA GLY A 50 13.24 -8.70 -4.28
C GLY A 50 12.35 -7.48 -4.51
N GLN A 51 11.95 -7.29 -5.74
CA GLN A 51 11.20 -6.11 -6.14
C GLN A 51 9.75 -6.44 -6.50
N ALA A 52 9.32 -7.68 -6.23
CA ALA A 52 7.99 -8.12 -6.63
C ALA A 52 6.88 -7.34 -5.94
N LEU A 53 7.02 -7.07 -4.64
CA LEU A 53 6.04 -6.27 -3.91
C LEU A 53 6.02 -4.82 -4.41
N GLN A 54 7.20 -4.22 -4.60
CA GLN A 54 7.29 -2.86 -5.12
C GLN A 54 6.61 -2.77 -6.49
N LYS A 55 6.91 -3.71 -7.39
CA LYS A 55 6.32 -3.75 -8.71
C LYS A 55 4.80 -3.87 -8.64
N TYR A 56 4.32 -4.78 -7.80
CA TYR A 56 2.89 -4.96 -7.62
C TYR A 56 2.23 -3.66 -7.17
N ILE A 57 2.73 -3.06 -6.08
CA ILE A 57 2.11 -1.86 -5.50
C ILE A 57 2.17 -0.70 -6.50
N ARG A 58 3.31 -0.49 -7.14
CA ARG A 58 3.51 0.67 -8.00
C ARG A 58 2.88 0.54 -9.38
N LYS A 59 2.87 -0.68 -9.95
CA LYS A 59 2.50 -0.86 -11.35
C LYS A 59 1.28 -1.73 -11.57
N GLU A 60 0.98 -2.67 -10.69
CA GLU A 60 -0.08 -3.64 -10.92
C GLU A 60 -1.32 -3.41 -10.08
N LEU A 61 -1.18 -2.91 -8.85
CA LEU A 61 -2.32 -2.69 -7.96
C LEU A 61 -3.26 -1.64 -8.56
N LYS A 62 -4.52 -2.03 -8.75
CA LYS A 62 -5.57 -1.14 -9.25
C LYS A 62 -6.81 -1.31 -8.39
N HIS A 63 -7.44 -0.19 -8.05
CA HIS A 63 -8.68 -0.19 -7.29
C HIS A 63 -9.38 1.15 -7.51
N PRO A 64 -10.72 1.18 -7.60
CA PRO A 64 -11.46 2.43 -7.83
C PRO A 64 -11.20 3.53 -6.80
N LYS A 65 -10.84 3.14 -5.56
CA LYS A 65 -10.54 4.12 -4.50
C LYS A 65 -9.20 4.81 -4.68
N ILE A 66 -8.27 4.24 -5.46
CA ILE A 66 -6.95 4.82 -5.64
C ILE A 66 -7.03 5.92 -6.69
N GLN A 67 -6.75 7.15 -6.27
CA GLN A 67 -6.70 8.29 -7.17
C GLN A 67 -5.35 8.37 -7.87
N ARG A 68 -4.26 8.21 -7.12
CA ARG A 68 -2.90 8.22 -7.66
C ARG A 68 -1.94 7.58 -6.68
N LYS A 69 -0.71 7.34 -7.15
CA LYS A 69 0.36 6.76 -6.34
C LYS A 69 1.55 7.71 -6.34
N ILE A 70 2.16 7.89 -5.16
CA ILE A 70 3.35 8.72 -5.01
C ILE A 70 4.51 7.81 -4.65
N PHE A 71 5.53 7.77 -5.52
CA PHE A 71 6.64 6.84 -5.35
C PHE A 71 7.69 7.36 -4.36
N GLY A 72 7.77 8.65 -4.14
CA GLY A 72 8.68 9.22 -3.17
C GLY A 72 10.16 8.93 -3.46
N MET A 73 11.01 9.34 -2.52
CA MET A 73 12.46 9.14 -2.62
C MET A 73 12.89 7.77 -2.08
N ASN A 74 12.06 7.13 -1.27
CA ASN A 74 12.37 5.84 -0.68
C ASN A 74 11.85 4.72 -1.57
N ASN A 75 12.77 3.90 -2.10
CA ASN A 75 12.40 2.79 -2.98
C ASN A 75 11.63 1.68 -2.27
N GLY A 76 11.64 1.65 -0.95
CA GLY A 76 10.92 0.66 -0.17
C GLY A 76 9.50 1.05 0.21
N GLU A 77 9.05 2.25 -0.18
CA GLU A 77 7.74 2.76 0.20
C GLU A 77 7.02 3.38 -0.99
N THR A 78 5.70 3.29 -0.98
CA THR A 78 4.83 3.94 -1.96
C THR A 78 3.59 4.43 -1.24
N THR A 79 3.18 5.65 -1.52
CA THR A 79 1.97 6.22 -0.93
C THR A 79 0.82 6.14 -1.92
N LEU A 80 -0.29 5.58 -1.47
CA LEU A 80 -1.54 5.55 -2.24
C LEU A 80 -2.40 6.72 -1.79
N ILE A 81 -2.78 7.57 -2.73
CA ILE A 81 -3.71 8.66 -2.47
C ILE A 81 -5.11 8.18 -2.85
N LEU A 82 -6.03 8.24 -1.92
CA LEU A 82 -7.39 7.75 -2.13
C LEU A 82 -8.35 8.88 -2.45
N ILE A 83 -9.43 8.53 -3.11
CA ILE A 83 -10.51 9.47 -3.41
C ILE A 83 -11.24 9.89 -2.14
#